data_cab2e362c1d3da676a9cdd21d70e1cfb
#
_entry.id   cab2e362c1d3da676a9cdd21d70e1cfb
#
_cell.length_a   1.000
_cell.length_b   1.000
_cell.length_c   1.000
_cell.angle_alpha   90.00
_cell.angle_beta   90.00
_cell.angle_gamma   90.00
#
_symmetry.space_group_name_H-M   'P 1'
#
loop_
_entity.id
_entity.type
_entity.pdbx_description
1 polymer ?
#
loop_
_entity_poly.entity_id
_entity_poly.type
_entity_poly.pdbx_seq_one_letter_code
_entity_poly.pdbx_strand_id
1 'polypeptide(L)'
;MAAVDGYVVKPGPLDEELTAAGTLLAAEETVLYPEISGRVVHLNIPEGKPVRQGELLVKLFDDDLKAQLKKAETQLQQARLTEQRLAELLGVEGVSRQEYDAAALQVRVLESELELINAQLRKTEVRAPFSGVVGLRQVSLGAYVTPSVPITTLRVTHPLRLDFSVPEQFAVRIRPGQRLFFQVRGSSASYAAMVVACEPAVSADERTLKVRARVIDSAQTPLSPGMFAEVRLNLQTKNNALLIPNQA
;
A
#
# COMPACT_ATOMS: atom_id res chain seq x y z
N MET A 1 -18.00 58.49 42.80
CA MET A 1 -17.18 57.32 43.17
C MET A 1 -17.18 56.36 41.97
N ALA A 2 -16.04 56.10 41.43
CA ALA A 2 -15.92 55.10 40.37
C ALA A 2 -15.90 53.70 41.05
N ALA A 3 -16.82 52.80 40.65
CA ALA A 3 -16.78 51.44 41.10
C ALA A 3 -15.70 50.73 40.23
N VAL A 4 -14.75 50.07 40.91
CA VAL A 4 -13.69 49.31 40.29
C VAL A 4 -13.96 47.83 40.65
N ASP A 5 -14.18 47.01 39.65
CA ASP A 5 -14.28 45.58 39.83
C ASP A 5 -12.86 44.97 39.84
N GLY A 6 -12.52 44.28 40.90
CA GLY A 6 -11.23 43.62 41.09
C GLY A 6 -11.36 42.12 40.76
N TYR A 7 -10.54 41.62 39.85
CA TYR A 7 -10.46 40.20 39.56
C TYR A 7 -9.28 39.53 40.26
N VAL A 8 -9.54 38.49 41.05
CA VAL A 8 -8.49 37.73 41.71
C VAL A 8 -7.99 36.62 40.79
N VAL A 9 -6.78 36.83 40.26
CA VAL A 9 -6.12 35.86 39.38
C VAL A 9 -5.70 34.63 40.21
N LYS A 10 -6.19 33.43 39.82
CA LYS A 10 -5.78 32.17 40.43
C LYS A 10 -5.00 31.35 39.40
N PRO A 11 -3.92 30.66 39.81
CA PRO A 11 -3.23 29.74 38.93
C PRO A 11 -4.15 28.60 38.52
N GLY A 12 -4.18 28.31 37.21
CA GLY A 12 -4.97 27.22 36.65
C GLY A 12 -4.21 26.50 35.53
N PRO A 13 -4.69 25.33 35.10
CA PRO A 13 -4.10 24.65 33.95
C PRO A 13 -4.38 25.41 32.68
N LEU A 14 -3.34 25.59 31.87
CA LEU A 14 -3.43 26.11 30.49
C LEU A 14 -2.93 25.02 29.57
N ASP A 15 -3.83 24.48 28.78
CA ASP A 15 -3.50 23.55 27.73
C ASP A 15 -3.09 24.31 26.48
N GLU A 16 -1.86 24.09 26.03
CA GLU A 16 -1.37 24.61 24.75
C GLU A 16 -1.77 23.63 23.66
N GLU A 17 -2.87 23.92 22.97
CA GLU A 17 -3.40 23.09 21.90
C GLU A 17 -2.97 23.65 20.54
N LEU A 18 -2.40 22.77 19.70
CA LEU A 18 -2.10 23.05 18.32
C LEU A 18 -3.22 22.51 17.44
N THR A 19 -3.81 23.39 16.65
CA THR A 19 -4.76 23.00 15.61
C THR A 19 -4.05 22.99 14.24
N ALA A 20 -4.19 21.90 13.49
CA ALA A 20 -3.58 21.75 12.17
C ALA A 20 -4.57 21.10 11.18
N ALA A 21 -4.41 21.47 9.91
CA ALA A 21 -5.15 20.85 8.82
C ALA A 21 -4.48 19.53 8.41
N GLY A 22 -5.26 18.50 8.24
CA GLY A 22 -4.79 17.19 7.81
C GLY A 22 -5.71 16.53 6.80
N THR A 23 -5.23 15.46 6.21
CA THR A 23 -5.98 14.65 5.24
C THR A 23 -5.88 13.18 5.63
N LEU A 24 -7.01 12.49 5.63
CA LEU A 24 -7.05 11.05 5.79
C LEU A 24 -6.63 10.37 4.49
N LEU A 25 -5.74 9.41 4.58
CA LEU A 25 -5.21 8.64 3.46
C LEU A 25 -5.39 7.14 3.72
N ALA A 26 -5.47 6.37 2.64
CA ALA A 26 -5.36 4.92 2.76
C ALA A 26 -3.99 4.52 3.33
N ALA A 27 -3.92 3.41 4.08
CA ALA A 27 -2.64 2.88 4.57
C ALA A 27 -1.72 2.53 3.38
N GLU A 28 -2.31 1.89 2.37
CA GLU A 28 -1.66 1.61 1.09
C GLU A 28 -2.66 1.87 -0.03
N GLU A 29 -2.17 2.41 -1.13
CA GLU A 29 -2.94 2.66 -2.33
C GLU A 29 -2.07 2.43 -3.55
N THR A 30 -2.62 1.73 -4.53
CA THR A 30 -1.96 1.52 -5.83
C THR A 30 -2.99 1.51 -6.95
N VAL A 31 -2.54 1.91 -8.13
CA VAL A 31 -3.28 1.69 -9.38
C VAL A 31 -2.74 0.41 -10.01
N LEU A 32 -3.62 -0.50 -10.36
CA LEU A 32 -3.25 -1.75 -10.99
C LEU A 32 -3.18 -1.59 -12.50
N TYR A 33 -2.06 -1.99 -13.07
CA TYR A 33 -1.78 -2.02 -14.48
C TYR A 33 -1.45 -3.44 -14.93
N PRO A 34 -1.72 -3.83 -16.19
CA PRO A 34 -1.20 -5.08 -16.73
C PRO A 34 0.30 -4.96 -16.98
N GLU A 35 1.04 -6.04 -16.79
CA GLU A 35 2.49 -6.05 -17.07
C GLU A 35 2.81 -6.23 -18.55
N ILE A 36 1.86 -6.81 -19.31
CA ILE A 36 1.98 -7.04 -20.75
C ILE A 36 0.71 -6.59 -21.48
N SER A 37 0.83 -6.40 -22.78
CA SER A 37 -0.32 -6.10 -23.63
C SER A 37 -1.09 -7.37 -23.97
N GLY A 38 -2.42 -7.26 -24.01
CA GLY A 38 -3.27 -8.40 -24.39
C GLY A 38 -4.75 -8.10 -24.31
N ARG A 39 -5.56 -9.02 -24.79
CA ARG A 39 -7.02 -8.95 -24.72
C ARG A 39 -7.50 -9.52 -23.36
N VAL A 40 -8.40 -8.82 -22.69
CA VAL A 40 -9.02 -9.27 -21.45
C VAL A 40 -9.99 -10.43 -21.75
N VAL A 41 -9.72 -11.61 -21.20
CA VAL A 41 -10.56 -12.82 -21.35
C VAL A 41 -11.32 -13.18 -20.08
N HIS A 42 -10.84 -12.69 -18.92
CA HIS A 42 -11.56 -12.84 -17.65
C HIS A 42 -11.46 -11.54 -16.85
N LEU A 43 -12.57 -11.14 -16.27
CA LEU A 43 -12.69 -9.90 -15.50
C LEU A 43 -13.53 -10.19 -14.24
N ASN A 44 -12.88 -10.16 -13.09
CA ASN A 44 -13.50 -10.34 -11.77
C ASN A 44 -13.08 -9.17 -10.85
N ILE A 45 -13.63 -7.99 -11.11
CA ILE A 45 -13.39 -6.80 -10.31
C ILE A 45 -14.67 -6.48 -9.54
N PRO A 46 -14.77 -6.87 -8.27
CA PRO A 46 -15.94 -6.55 -7.43
C PRO A 46 -15.83 -5.09 -6.96
N GLU A 47 -16.31 -4.16 -7.78
CA GLU A 47 -16.23 -2.72 -7.55
C GLU A 47 -16.77 -2.31 -6.17
N GLY A 48 -15.97 -1.54 -5.42
CA GLY A 48 -16.30 -1.09 -4.07
C GLY A 48 -16.27 -2.18 -2.99
N LYS A 49 -15.84 -3.41 -3.31
CA LYS A 49 -15.82 -4.54 -2.36
C LYS A 49 -14.38 -4.93 -1.99
N PRO A 50 -14.21 -5.57 -0.83
CA PRO A 50 -12.92 -6.08 -0.41
C PRO A 50 -12.49 -7.29 -1.25
N VAL A 51 -11.19 -7.34 -1.55
CA VAL A 51 -10.50 -8.49 -2.17
C VAL A 51 -9.31 -8.90 -1.32
N ARG A 52 -8.88 -10.15 -1.46
CA ARG A 52 -7.73 -10.71 -0.75
C ARG A 52 -6.46 -10.58 -1.58
N GLN A 53 -5.32 -10.52 -0.90
CA GLN A 53 -4.02 -10.62 -1.56
C GLN A 53 -3.93 -11.90 -2.41
N GLY A 54 -3.42 -11.77 -3.64
CA GLY A 54 -3.28 -12.86 -4.61
C GLY A 54 -4.56 -13.16 -5.41
N GLU A 55 -5.70 -12.55 -5.09
CA GLU A 55 -6.95 -12.74 -5.82
C GLU A 55 -6.83 -12.30 -7.27
N LEU A 56 -7.28 -13.12 -8.20
CA LEU A 56 -7.24 -12.86 -9.64
C LEU A 56 -8.34 -11.85 -10.00
N LEU A 57 -7.93 -10.69 -10.49
CA LEU A 57 -8.84 -9.61 -10.89
C LEU A 57 -9.06 -9.56 -12.40
N VAL A 58 -7.98 -9.73 -13.17
CA VAL A 58 -8.02 -9.74 -14.63
C VAL A 58 -7.12 -10.82 -15.16
N LYS A 59 -7.56 -11.49 -16.20
CA LYS A 59 -6.73 -12.40 -16.99
C LYS A 59 -6.72 -11.97 -18.45
N LEU A 60 -5.53 -11.88 -19.01
CA LEU A 60 -5.31 -11.63 -20.42
C LEU A 60 -5.30 -12.96 -21.19
N PHE A 61 -5.50 -12.88 -22.50
CA PHE A 61 -5.40 -14.00 -23.40
C PHE A 61 -3.99 -14.61 -23.33
N ASP A 62 -3.90 -15.91 -23.08
CA ASP A 62 -2.66 -16.61 -22.79
C ASP A 62 -2.53 -17.97 -23.50
N ASP A 63 -3.43 -18.29 -24.45
CA ASP A 63 -3.47 -19.62 -25.06
C ASP A 63 -2.20 -19.93 -25.86
N ASP A 64 -1.59 -18.91 -26.48
CA ASP A 64 -0.31 -19.06 -27.20
C ASP A 64 0.83 -19.46 -26.23
N LEU A 65 0.87 -18.82 -25.05
CA LEU A 65 1.85 -19.16 -24.01
C LEU A 65 1.62 -20.54 -23.41
N LYS A 66 0.36 -20.93 -23.23
CA LYS A 66 0.02 -22.30 -22.80
C LYS A 66 0.44 -23.36 -23.80
N ALA A 67 0.27 -23.08 -25.13
CA ALA A 67 0.74 -23.98 -26.16
C ALA A 67 2.28 -24.09 -26.15
N GLN A 68 2.99 -22.98 -25.95
CA GLN A 68 4.44 -22.98 -25.80
C GLN A 68 4.87 -23.76 -24.54
N LEU A 69 4.20 -23.58 -23.40
CA LEU A 69 4.44 -24.31 -22.17
C LEU A 69 4.35 -25.82 -22.40
N LYS A 70 3.25 -26.27 -23.00
CA LYS A 70 3.03 -27.70 -23.29
C LYS A 70 4.10 -28.28 -24.20
N LYS A 71 4.56 -27.53 -25.21
CA LYS A 71 5.66 -27.94 -26.09
C LYS A 71 6.96 -28.09 -25.29
N ALA A 72 7.32 -27.09 -24.48
CA ALA A 72 8.54 -27.13 -23.67
C ALA A 72 8.51 -28.26 -22.62
N GLU A 73 7.37 -28.51 -21.98
CA GLU A 73 7.17 -29.63 -21.05
C GLU A 73 7.42 -30.99 -21.74
N THR A 74 6.91 -31.16 -22.96
CA THR A 74 7.11 -32.41 -23.74
C THR A 74 8.59 -32.59 -24.09
N GLN A 75 9.27 -31.53 -24.49
CA GLN A 75 10.70 -31.54 -24.81
C GLN A 75 11.54 -31.86 -23.59
N LEU A 76 11.23 -31.24 -22.42
CA LEU A 76 11.91 -31.53 -21.17
C LEU A 76 11.71 -32.98 -20.74
N GLN A 77 10.50 -33.52 -20.87
CA GLN A 77 10.22 -34.92 -20.55
C GLN A 77 11.09 -35.86 -21.41
N GLN A 78 11.21 -35.61 -22.70
CA GLN A 78 12.05 -36.40 -23.60
C GLN A 78 13.55 -36.25 -23.22
N ALA A 79 14.03 -35.05 -22.92
CA ALA A 79 15.41 -34.83 -22.50
C ALA A 79 15.75 -35.57 -21.21
N ARG A 80 14.85 -35.53 -20.22
CA ARG A 80 15.01 -36.31 -18.95
C ARG A 80 15.07 -37.82 -19.16
N LEU A 81 14.23 -38.38 -20.04
CA LEU A 81 14.30 -39.81 -20.39
C LEU A 81 15.62 -40.17 -21.10
N THR A 82 16.18 -39.25 -21.86
CA THR A 82 17.48 -39.45 -22.51
C THR A 82 18.60 -39.37 -21.49
N GLU A 83 18.61 -38.35 -20.62
CA GLU A 83 19.57 -38.22 -19.54
C GLU A 83 19.56 -39.45 -18.63
N GLN A 84 18.39 -39.94 -18.22
CA GLN A 84 18.24 -41.11 -17.36
C GLN A 84 18.84 -42.37 -18.02
N ARG A 85 18.57 -42.61 -19.32
CA ARG A 85 19.15 -43.72 -20.08
C ARG A 85 20.67 -43.65 -20.14
N LEU A 86 21.21 -42.42 -20.40
CA LEU A 86 22.65 -42.22 -20.45
C LEU A 86 23.31 -42.36 -19.08
N ALA A 87 22.63 -41.99 -18.00
CA ALA A 87 23.08 -42.20 -16.62
C ALA A 87 23.20 -43.71 -16.29
N GLU A 88 22.23 -44.50 -16.70
CA GLU A 88 22.26 -45.97 -16.53
C GLU A 88 23.41 -46.58 -17.32
N LEU A 89 23.62 -46.18 -18.58
CA LEU A 89 24.69 -46.64 -19.43
C LEU A 89 26.08 -46.20 -18.95
N LEU A 90 26.20 -45.00 -18.40
CA LEU A 90 27.45 -44.50 -17.81
C LEU A 90 27.87 -45.34 -16.62
N GLY A 91 26.92 -45.83 -15.81
CA GLY A 91 27.18 -46.73 -14.67
C GLY A 91 27.79 -48.08 -15.07
N VAL A 92 27.65 -48.51 -16.34
CA VAL A 92 28.21 -49.74 -16.90
C VAL A 92 29.30 -49.45 -17.96
N GLU A 93 29.83 -48.23 -17.98
CA GLU A 93 30.85 -47.77 -18.96
C GLU A 93 30.42 -47.87 -20.43
N GLY A 94 29.09 -47.90 -20.70
CA GLY A 94 28.52 -48.02 -22.04
C GLY A 94 28.49 -46.73 -22.83
N VAL A 95 28.73 -45.56 -22.21
CA VAL A 95 28.80 -44.24 -22.87
C VAL A 95 29.88 -43.37 -22.20
N SER A 96 30.30 -42.35 -22.91
CA SER A 96 31.29 -41.39 -22.38
C SER A 96 30.62 -40.42 -21.38
N ARG A 97 31.41 -39.94 -20.42
CA ARG A 97 30.97 -38.89 -19.48
C ARG A 97 30.55 -37.61 -20.22
N GLN A 98 31.20 -37.29 -21.33
CA GLN A 98 30.87 -36.13 -22.16
C GLN A 98 29.44 -36.23 -22.75
N GLU A 99 29.00 -37.39 -23.15
CA GLU A 99 27.65 -37.62 -23.68
C GLU A 99 26.59 -37.47 -22.61
N TYR A 100 26.83 -38.00 -21.40
CA TYR A 100 25.96 -37.77 -20.24
C TYR A 100 25.89 -36.28 -19.85
N ASP A 101 27.04 -35.62 -19.74
CA ASP A 101 27.11 -34.21 -19.33
C ASP A 101 26.38 -33.32 -20.37
N ALA A 102 26.42 -33.66 -21.67
CA ALA A 102 25.67 -32.96 -22.70
C ALA A 102 24.15 -33.11 -22.54
N ALA A 103 23.68 -34.34 -22.23
CA ALA A 103 22.27 -34.60 -21.98
C ALA A 103 21.76 -33.89 -20.71
N ALA A 104 22.56 -33.91 -19.64
CA ALA A 104 22.24 -33.21 -18.41
C ALA A 104 22.20 -31.68 -18.60
N LEU A 105 23.07 -31.13 -19.45
CA LEU A 105 23.03 -29.73 -19.82
C LEU A 105 21.73 -29.39 -20.58
N GLN A 106 21.33 -30.25 -21.53
CA GLN A 106 20.09 -30.06 -22.28
C GLN A 106 18.86 -30.02 -21.39
N VAL A 107 18.78 -30.87 -20.35
CA VAL A 107 17.70 -30.84 -19.35
C VAL A 107 17.67 -29.47 -18.66
N ARG A 108 18.79 -28.96 -18.19
CA ARG A 108 18.86 -27.65 -17.49
C ARG A 108 18.46 -26.48 -18.40
N VAL A 109 18.82 -26.52 -19.68
CA VAL A 109 18.40 -25.51 -20.67
C VAL A 109 16.89 -25.49 -20.81
N LEU A 110 16.26 -26.66 -20.95
CA LEU A 110 14.80 -26.76 -21.08
C LEU A 110 14.06 -26.41 -19.79
N GLU A 111 14.62 -26.69 -18.63
CA GLU A 111 14.09 -26.24 -17.33
C GLU A 111 14.08 -24.71 -17.24
N SER A 112 15.15 -24.06 -17.68
CA SER A 112 15.23 -22.59 -17.71
C SER A 112 14.24 -21.98 -18.72
N GLU A 113 14.02 -22.62 -19.87
CA GLU A 113 13.00 -22.22 -20.85
C GLU A 113 11.60 -22.31 -20.24
N LEU A 114 11.30 -23.38 -19.53
CA LEU A 114 10.04 -23.57 -18.81
C LEU A 114 9.78 -22.49 -17.75
N GLU A 115 10.80 -22.11 -16.98
CA GLU A 115 10.71 -21.03 -16.01
C GLU A 115 10.40 -19.68 -16.70
N LEU A 116 11.02 -19.41 -17.84
CA LEU A 116 10.75 -18.21 -18.62
C LEU A 116 9.30 -18.14 -19.09
N ILE A 117 8.77 -19.22 -19.68
CA ILE A 117 7.37 -19.29 -20.13
C ILE A 117 6.41 -19.12 -18.95
N ASN A 118 6.68 -19.77 -17.82
CA ASN A 118 5.87 -19.63 -16.61
C ASN A 118 5.89 -18.17 -16.08
N ALA A 119 7.03 -17.47 -16.16
CA ALA A 119 7.12 -16.06 -15.81
C ALA A 119 6.26 -15.18 -16.74
N GLN A 120 6.24 -15.49 -18.03
CA GLN A 120 5.38 -14.79 -19.01
C GLN A 120 3.89 -15.07 -18.74
N LEU A 121 3.52 -16.29 -18.41
CA LEU A 121 2.15 -16.66 -18.02
C LEU A 121 1.70 -15.91 -16.77
N ARG A 122 2.55 -15.77 -15.76
CA ARG A 122 2.21 -14.98 -14.58
C ARG A 122 1.89 -13.51 -14.92
N LYS A 123 2.58 -12.92 -15.90
CA LYS A 123 2.33 -11.56 -16.36
C LYS A 123 0.99 -11.38 -17.08
N THR A 124 0.35 -12.47 -17.55
CA THR A 124 -1.00 -12.40 -18.10
C THR A 124 -2.08 -12.24 -17.03
N GLU A 125 -1.74 -12.43 -15.78
CA GLU A 125 -2.67 -12.39 -14.66
C GLU A 125 -2.44 -11.15 -13.80
N VAL A 126 -3.43 -10.30 -13.70
CA VAL A 126 -3.40 -9.16 -12.78
C VAL A 126 -4.08 -9.55 -11.48
N ARG A 127 -3.27 -9.68 -10.44
CA ARG A 127 -3.69 -10.09 -9.10
C ARG A 127 -3.54 -8.95 -8.11
N ALA A 128 -4.35 -8.99 -7.05
CA ALA A 128 -4.27 -8.02 -5.96
C ALA A 128 -2.93 -8.17 -5.20
N PRO A 129 -2.06 -7.13 -5.14
CA PRO A 129 -0.76 -7.21 -4.45
C PRO A 129 -0.91 -7.25 -2.92
N PHE A 130 -2.00 -6.75 -2.38
CA PHE A 130 -2.37 -6.79 -0.96
C PHE A 130 -3.89 -6.86 -0.81
N SER A 131 -4.38 -7.21 0.38
CA SER A 131 -5.81 -7.22 0.68
C SER A 131 -6.32 -5.79 0.87
N GLY A 132 -7.44 -5.44 0.23
CA GLY A 132 -7.98 -4.08 0.28
C GLY A 132 -9.32 -3.97 -0.44
N VAL A 133 -9.81 -2.76 -0.61
CA VAL A 133 -11.04 -2.45 -1.35
C VAL A 133 -10.67 -2.01 -2.77
N VAL A 134 -11.29 -2.64 -3.75
CA VAL A 134 -11.11 -2.32 -5.17
C VAL A 134 -11.97 -1.12 -5.54
N GLY A 135 -11.42 -0.19 -6.30
CA GLY A 135 -12.14 0.95 -6.87
C GLY A 135 -12.99 0.57 -8.09
N LEU A 136 -13.37 1.58 -8.86
CA LEU A 136 -14.11 1.38 -10.11
C LEU A 136 -13.18 0.80 -11.18
N ARG A 137 -13.69 -0.12 -12.00
CA ARG A 137 -12.96 -0.68 -13.14
C ARG A 137 -12.89 0.34 -14.28
N GLN A 138 -11.75 0.34 -14.97
CA GLN A 138 -11.54 1.20 -16.14
C GLN A 138 -11.44 0.40 -17.44
N VAL A 139 -11.63 -0.92 -17.35
CA VAL A 139 -11.53 -1.85 -18.49
C VAL A 139 -12.77 -2.74 -18.57
N SER A 140 -13.02 -3.30 -19.75
CA SER A 140 -14.13 -4.21 -20.01
C SER A 140 -13.64 -5.56 -20.54
N LEU A 141 -14.47 -6.59 -20.37
CA LEU A 141 -14.22 -7.88 -20.99
C LEU A 141 -14.10 -7.73 -22.51
N GLY A 142 -13.09 -8.36 -23.12
CA GLY A 142 -12.80 -8.26 -24.54
C GLY A 142 -11.96 -7.04 -24.94
N ALA A 143 -11.74 -6.06 -24.04
CA ALA A 143 -10.88 -4.91 -24.34
C ALA A 143 -9.42 -5.34 -24.53
N TYR A 144 -8.70 -4.64 -25.41
CA TYR A 144 -7.26 -4.77 -25.55
C TYR A 144 -6.57 -3.75 -24.65
N VAL A 145 -5.72 -4.22 -23.73
CA VAL A 145 -5.04 -3.39 -22.74
C VAL A 145 -3.52 -3.43 -22.93
N THR A 146 -2.86 -2.37 -22.47
CA THR A 146 -1.40 -2.23 -22.50
C THR A 146 -0.91 -1.81 -21.11
N PRO A 147 0.39 -1.89 -20.80
CA PRO A 147 0.94 -1.48 -19.49
C PRO A 147 0.68 -0.02 -19.09
N SER A 148 0.26 0.83 -20.00
CA SER A 148 -0.12 2.23 -19.75
C SER A 148 -1.60 2.42 -19.40
N VAL A 149 -2.44 1.38 -19.59
CA VAL A 149 -3.88 1.46 -19.36
C VAL A 149 -4.18 1.00 -17.92
N PRO A 150 -4.67 1.89 -17.05
CA PRO A 150 -5.04 1.52 -15.69
C PRO A 150 -6.26 0.58 -15.71
N ILE A 151 -6.23 -0.43 -14.85
CA ILE A 151 -7.31 -1.40 -14.71
C ILE A 151 -8.29 -0.97 -13.62
N THR A 152 -7.79 -0.70 -12.45
CA THR A 152 -8.54 -0.26 -11.26
C THR A 152 -7.58 0.25 -10.20
N THR A 153 -8.12 0.85 -9.13
CA THR A 153 -7.36 1.20 -7.93
C THR A 153 -7.60 0.16 -6.84
N LEU A 154 -6.60 -0.08 -6.00
CA LEU A 154 -6.71 -0.92 -4.81
C LEU A 154 -6.25 -0.12 -3.60
N ARG A 155 -7.05 -0.09 -2.53
CA ARG A 155 -6.80 0.71 -1.33
C ARG A 155 -7.00 -0.10 -0.07
N VAL A 156 -6.09 0.05 0.89
CA VAL A 156 -6.28 -0.42 2.26
C VAL A 156 -7.00 0.67 3.04
N THR A 157 -8.27 0.43 3.35
CA THR A 157 -9.13 1.40 4.02
C THR A 157 -9.05 1.34 5.55
N HIS A 158 -8.44 0.30 6.12
CA HIS A 158 -8.22 0.14 7.55
C HIS A 158 -6.88 -0.54 7.86
N PRO A 159 -6.05 0.02 8.76
CA PRO A 159 -6.18 1.34 9.40
C PRO A 159 -5.90 2.48 8.42
N LEU A 160 -6.53 3.64 8.62
CA LEU A 160 -6.24 4.85 7.86
C LEU A 160 -4.98 5.56 8.39
N ARG A 161 -4.34 6.31 7.51
CA ARG A 161 -3.29 7.28 7.85
C ARG A 161 -3.87 8.69 7.89
N LEU A 162 -3.34 9.52 8.76
CA LEU A 162 -3.64 10.93 8.84
C LEU A 162 -2.31 11.69 8.63
N ASP A 163 -2.20 12.37 7.50
CA ASP A 163 -1.06 13.21 7.20
C ASP A 163 -1.47 14.67 7.45
N PHE A 164 -0.66 15.42 8.20
CA PHE A 164 -0.89 16.83 8.52
C PHE A 164 0.42 17.59 8.60
N SER A 165 0.34 18.92 8.48
CA SER A 165 1.50 19.81 8.53
C SER A 165 1.48 20.65 9.80
N VAL A 166 2.62 20.76 10.45
CA VAL A 166 2.81 21.51 11.70
C VAL A 166 3.81 22.63 11.46
N PRO A 167 3.55 23.89 11.89
CA PRO A 167 4.51 24.98 11.79
C PRO A 167 5.85 24.65 12.48
N GLU A 168 6.97 25.13 11.90
CA GLU A 168 8.34 24.84 12.33
C GLU A 168 8.56 25.10 13.82
N GLN A 169 7.97 26.16 14.38
CA GLN A 169 8.09 26.51 15.81
C GLN A 169 7.65 25.40 16.77
N PHE A 170 6.76 24.49 16.32
CA PHE A 170 6.27 23.36 17.11
C PHE A 170 6.95 22.04 16.76
N ALA A 171 7.78 22.00 15.71
CA ALA A 171 8.38 20.77 15.18
C ALA A 171 9.16 19.98 16.24
N VAL A 172 9.92 20.68 17.10
CA VAL A 172 10.75 20.07 18.14
C VAL A 172 9.90 19.37 19.22
N ARG A 173 8.62 19.74 19.35
CA ARG A 173 7.71 19.18 20.36
C ARG A 173 6.93 17.98 19.88
N ILE A 174 6.95 17.68 18.56
CA ILE A 174 6.23 16.54 17.99
C ILE A 174 7.14 15.32 18.00
N ARG A 175 6.64 14.24 18.56
CA ARG A 175 7.40 12.99 18.67
C ARG A 175 6.54 11.78 18.26
N PRO A 176 7.13 10.76 17.65
CA PRO A 176 6.46 9.48 17.47
C PRO A 176 5.90 8.94 18.80
N GLY A 177 4.73 8.31 18.74
CA GLY A 177 4.01 7.80 19.91
C GLY A 177 3.06 8.79 20.60
N GLN A 178 3.08 10.07 20.23
CA GLN A 178 2.11 11.03 20.77
C GLN A 178 0.69 10.71 20.27
N ARG A 179 -0.28 10.78 21.17
CA ARG A 179 -1.70 10.73 20.83
C ARG A 179 -2.18 12.12 20.41
N LEU A 180 -3.06 12.13 19.42
CA LEU A 180 -3.76 13.32 18.97
C LEU A 180 -5.22 12.98 18.74
N PHE A 181 -6.04 14.01 18.68
CA PHE A 181 -7.43 13.89 18.32
C PHE A 181 -7.68 14.65 17.02
N PHE A 182 -8.63 14.19 16.25
CA PHE A 182 -9.03 14.88 15.03
C PHE A 182 -10.54 14.77 14.81
N GLN A 183 -11.06 15.72 14.06
CA GLN A 183 -12.45 15.74 13.64
C GLN A 183 -12.48 15.83 12.12
N VAL A 184 -13.42 15.14 11.49
CA VAL A 184 -13.63 15.25 10.04
C VAL A 184 -14.73 16.26 9.75
N ARG A 185 -14.60 16.97 8.66
CA ARG A 185 -15.60 17.99 8.28
C ARG A 185 -16.97 17.35 8.07
N GLY A 186 -18.00 17.87 8.73
CA GLY A 186 -19.36 17.33 8.68
C GLY A 186 -19.69 16.29 9.75
N SER A 187 -18.74 15.99 10.66
CA SER A 187 -18.99 15.13 11.84
C SER A 187 -18.56 15.85 13.10
N SER A 188 -19.37 15.74 14.16
CA SER A 188 -19.02 16.20 15.51
C SER A 188 -18.21 15.15 16.29
N ALA A 189 -18.02 13.96 15.74
CA ALA A 189 -17.28 12.89 16.38
C ALA A 189 -15.78 13.21 16.42
N SER A 190 -15.13 12.97 17.56
CA SER A 190 -13.70 13.08 17.74
C SER A 190 -13.06 11.70 17.65
N TYR A 191 -12.03 11.57 16.84
CA TYR A 191 -11.29 10.33 16.61
C TYR A 191 -9.88 10.45 17.16
N ALA A 192 -9.34 9.32 17.61
CA ALA A 192 -7.97 9.27 18.11
C ALA A 192 -7.01 8.75 17.02
N ALA A 193 -5.84 9.38 16.96
CA ALA A 193 -4.72 8.89 16.16
C ALA A 193 -3.42 8.97 16.97
N MET A 194 -2.39 8.28 16.49
CA MET A 194 -1.07 8.26 17.10
C MET A 194 -0.02 8.62 16.05
N VAL A 195 0.85 9.56 16.38
CA VAL A 195 1.98 9.94 15.55
C VAL A 195 2.89 8.73 15.33
N VAL A 196 3.12 8.38 14.06
CA VAL A 196 4.00 7.28 13.67
C VAL A 196 5.37 7.81 13.27
N ALA A 197 5.40 8.89 12.49
CA ALA A 197 6.63 9.46 11.96
C ALA A 197 6.46 10.97 11.70
N CYS A 198 7.59 11.66 11.78
CA CYS A 198 7.73 13.03 11.32
C CYS A 198 8.76 13.06 10.20
N GLU A 199 8.57 13.91 9.21
CA GLU A 199 9.57 14.12 8.15
C GLU A 199 10.88 14.63 8.80
N PRO A 200 12.06 14.14 8.38
CA PRO A 200 13.32 14.58 9.00
C PRO A 200 13.72 16.01 8.66
N ALA A 201 13.05 16.64 7.70
CA ALA A 201 13.29 17.99 7.25
C ALA A 201 12.01 18.84 7.25
N VAL A 202 12.15 20.09 7.60
CA VAL A 202 11.09 21.10 7.46
C VAL A 202 11.06 21.58 6.01
N SER A 203 9.86 21.67 5.41
CA SER A 203 9.71 22.26 4.07
C SER A 203 10.14 23.74 4.10
N ALA A 204 11.14 24.08 3.29
CA ALA A 204 11.68 25.44 3.24
C ALA A 204 10.64 26.44 2.69
N ASP A 205 9.80 26.01 1.75
CA ASP A 205 8.80 26.86 1.12
C ASP A 205 7.61 27.15 2.04
N GLU A 206 7.14 26.13 2.77
CA GLU A 206 5.96 26.23 3.63
C GLU A 206 6.31 26.47 5.10
N ARG A 207 7.56 26.30 5.51
CA ARG A 207 8.04 26.31 6.91
C ARG A 207 7.20 25.42 7.81
N THR A 208 6.89 24.23 7.32
CA THR A 208 6.09 23.23 8.01
C THR A 208 6.81 21.89 8.08
N LEU A 209 6.57 21.16 9.15
CA LEU A 209 6.96 19.77 9.33
C LEU A 209 5.79 18.88 8.95
N LYS A 210 5.97 17.96 8.01
CA LYS A 210 4.96 16.94 7.71
C LYS A 210 5.01 15.84 8.76
N VAL A 211 3.85 15.53 9.29
CA VAL A 211 3.65 14.53 10.34
C VAL A 211 2.65 13.49 9.86
N ARG A 212 2.96 12.23 10.09
CA ARG A 212 2.10 11.09 9.81
C ARG A 212 1.64 10.44 11.09
N ALA A 213 0.34 10.29 11.21
CA ALA A 213 -0.28 9.54 12.29
C ALA A 213 -1.10 8.36 11.75
N ARG A 214 -1.27 7.34 12.56
CA ARG A 214 -2.15 6.21 12.30
C ARG A 214 -3.43 6.39 13.11
N VAL A 215 -4.59 6.27 12.47
CA VAL A 215 -5.88 6.30 13.13
C VAL A 215 -6.01 5.04 14.01
N ILE A 216 -6.33 5.24 15.29
CA ILE A 216 -6.44 4.15 16.28
C ILE A 216 -7.91 3.74 16.44
N ASP A 217 -8.82 4.72 16.44
CA ASP A 217 -10.23 4.50 16.68
C ASP A 217 -11.05 5.00 15.49
N SER A 218 -11.76 4.08 14.84
CA SER A 218 -12.62 4.36 13.70
C SER A 218 -14.04 3.80 13.87
N ALA A 219 -14.40 3.40 15.10
CA ALA A 219 -15.54 2.51 15.34
C ALA A 219 -16.93 3.13 15.18
N GLN A 220 -17.08 4.46 15.12
CA GLN A 220 -18.42 5.09 15.19
C GLN A 220 -18.92 5.70 13.87
N THR A 221 -18.07 5.99 12.92
CA THR A 221 -18.49 6.56 11.62
C THR A 221 -17.53 6.05 10.55
N PRO A 222 -18.02 5.67 9.36
CA PRO A 222 -17.14 5.20 8.28
C PRO A 222 -16.27 6.35 7.79
N LEU A 223 -15.01 6.36 8.21
CA LEU A 223 -13.98 7.26 7.69
C LEU A 223 -13.54 6.77 6.31
N SER A 224 -13.40 7.69 5.38
CA SER A 224 -12.93 7.38 4.01
C SER A 224 -11.63 8.10 3.70
N PRO A 225 -10.72 7.48 2.95
CA PRO A 225 -9.56 8.19 2.41
C PRO A 225 -9.98 9.42 1.59
N GLY A 226 -9.21 10.49 1.67
CA GLY A 226 -9.50 11.76 1.02
C GLY A 226 -10.29 12.75 1.87
N MET A 227 -10.81 12.35 3.04
CA MET A 227 -11.51 13.28 3.93
C MET A 227 -10.54 14.27 4.56
N PHE A 228 -10.98 15.52 4.65
CA PHE A 228 -10.28 16.57 5.38
C PHE A 228 -10.50 16.40 6.88
N ALA A 229 -9.43 16.55 7.65
CA ALA A 229 -9.43 16.42 9.10
C ALA A 229 -8.85 17.68 9.76
N GLU A 230 -9.50 18.15 10.81
CA GLU A 230 -8.97 19.14 11.75
C GLU A 230 -8.30 18.38 12.89
N VAL A 231 -6.99 18.50 12.98
CA VAL A 231 -6.15 17.82 13.98
C VAL A 231 -5.96 18.72 15.18
N ARG A 232 -6.14 18.15 16.39
CA ARG A 232 -5.86 18.82 17.66
C ARG A 232 -4.81 18.01 18.40
N LEU A 233 -3.69 18.65 18.64
CA LEU A 233 -2.55 18.07 19.34
C LEU A 233 -2.27 18.88 20.61
N ASN A 234 -2.38 18.24 21.76
CA ASN A 234 -1.97 18.86 23.01
C ASN A 234 -0.44 18.81 23.12
N LEU A 235 0.21 19.98 23.17
CA LEU A 235 1.66 20.10 23.21
C LEU A 235 2.21 20.13 24.62
N GLN A 236 1.52 20.80 25.55
CA GLN A 236 1.91 20.91 26.96
C GLN A 236 0.78 21.47 27.81
N THR A 237 0.56 20.88 28.98
CA THR A 237 -0.29 21.45 30.01
C THR A 237 0.58 22.21 31.02
N LYS A 238 0.42 23.53 31.10
CA LYS A 238 1.07 24.35 32.12
C LYS A 238 0.13 24.43 33.30
N ASN A 239 0.46 23.74 34.39
CA ASN A 239 -0.41 23.65 35.59
C ASN A 239 -0.50 24.92 36.43
N ASN A 240 0.35 25.95 36.18
CA ASN A 240 0.46 27.18 36.98
C ASN A 240 0.37 28.45 36.08
N ALA A 241 -0.49 28.44 35.08
CA ALA A 241 -0.71 29.64 34.27
C ALA A 241 -1.66 30.62 34.99
N LEU A 242 -1.32 31.89 34.99
CA LEU A 242 -2.21 32.94 35.46
C LEU A 242 -3.14 33.37 34.32
N LEU A 243 -4.41 33.04 34.44
CA LEU A 243 -5.42 33.35 33.42
C LEU A 243 -6.16 34.65 33.84
N ILE A 244 -6.15 35.63 32.93
CA ILE A 244 -6.88 36.90 33.11
C ILE A 244 -8.01 36.91 32.08
N PRO A 245 -9.26 37.26 32.44
CA PRO A 245 -10.34 37.42 31.47
C PRO A 245 -10.01 38.51 30.44
N ASN A 246 -10.38 38.29 29.19
CA ASN A 246 -10.13 39.22 28.08
C ASN A 246 -10.88 40.55 28.22
N GLN A 247 -11.72 40.67 29.22
CA GLN A 247 -12.55 41.89 29.55
C GLN A 247 -12.10 42.64 30.80
N ALA A 248 -10.91 42.34 31.32
CA ALA A 248 -10.36 43.01 32.48
C ALA A 248 -9.45 44.18 32.10
#